data_35c82697fc6f60840776b1300d7b5267
#
_entry.id   35c82697fc6f60840776b1300d7b5267
#
_cell.length_a   1.000
_cell.length_b   1.000
_cell.length_c   1.000
_cell.angle_alpha   90.00
_cell.angle_beta   90.00
_cell.angle_gamma   90.00
#
_symmetry.space_group_name_H-M   'P 1'
#
loop_
_entity.id
_entity.type
_entity.pdbx_description
1 polymer ?
#
loop_
_entity_poly.entity_id
_entity_poly.type
_entity_poly.pdbx_seq_one_letter_code
_entity_poly.pdbx_strand_id
1 'polypeptide(L)'
;MRIHITGEAIALRYNPARRDLPTVPQKPDNVLTLVKKSPDSGEMTCRYVFDAKYRIDPALPGSYYYNVIGHTPGPKEEDINTMHRYRDAIVCEAGEEVFRRTMFGAYVLFPYGNEEEYRHHKFYRSIEKVNIGGLPFLPSATELVEQRLTELVDDSPETALEATVLPAGIEEKLARVDWSRRDVLVGTMKDGRQLDACLEGRFYHIPASRLGEQNLPIRYVALYQSKRIFGDRSGIRYYGEVIRTEQVKRREIREIPKDSDEPYYRFAVKEWKRLERPIGVREMGPRVQVMTNLFLLLHSREVPDLLIRSEEEYRLYTELRRLTGDRLEETDDGPLCCRWQNCLLDGRGGKLRLIRDGKIVLAVDNEKFLRHPGRVFREIRDRAR
;
A
#
# COMPACT_ATOMS: atom_id res chain seq x y z
N MET A 1 12.82 8.06 25.78
CA MET A 1 12.05 7.07 25.01
C MET A 1 13.00 6.46 23.99
N ARG A 2 13.29 5.14 24.04
CA ARG A 2 14.09 4.45 23.00
C ARG A 2 13.12 3.91 21.96
N ILE A 3 13.12 4.54 20.78
CA ILE A 3 12.33 4.07 19.65
C ILE A 3 13.23 3.09 18.88
N HIS A 4 12.89 1.80 18.87
CA HIS A 4 13.54 0.80 18.03
C HIS A 4 12.93 0.85 16.64
N ILE A 5 13.70 1.34 15.67
CA ILE A 5 13.28 1.48 14.28
C ILE A 5 14.03 0.48 13.44
N THR A 6 13.31 -0.37 12.75
CA THR A 6 13.85 -1.33 11.77
C THR A 6 13.97 -0.64 10.41
N GLY A 7 15.15 -0.09 10.11
CA GLY A 7 15.49 0.38 8.75
C GLY A 7 14.93 1.73 8.32
N GLU A 8 14.42 2.53 9.25
CA GLU A 8 13.89 3.87 9.02
C GLU A 8 14.78 4.92 9.70
N ALA A 9 14.89 6.12 9.12
CA ALA A 9 15.62 7.22 9.72
C ALA A 9 14.66 8.27 10.28
N ILE A 10 14.92 8.75 11.49
CA ILE A 10 14.17 9.85 12.13
C ILE A 10 15.10 11.03 12.38
N ALA A 11 14.66 12.23 12.03
CA ALA A 11 15.33 13.47 12.37
C ALA A 11 14.30 14.50 12.84
N LEU A 12 14.56 15.11 14.01
CA LEU A 12 13.84 16.27 14.51
C LEU A 12 14.73 17.48 14.37
N ARG A 13 14.25 18.52 13.67
CA ARG A 13 14.94 19.80 13.53
C ARG A 13 14.15 20.92 14.20
N TYR A 14 14.80 21.65 15.06
CA TYR A 14 14.25 22.84 15.70
C TYR A 14 14.51 24.07 14.83
N ASN A 15 13.48 24.87 14.62
CA ASN A 15 13.53 26.17 13.96
C ASN A 15 14.19 26.18 12.55
N PRO A 16 13.88 25.22 11.65
CA PRO A 16 14.49 25.16 10.33
C PRO A 16 13.92 26.24 9.41
N ALA A 17 14.66 27.36 9.29
CA ALA A 17 14.27 28.41 8.34
C ALA A 17 14.33 27.88 6.90
N ARG A 18 13.24 27.99 6.17
CA ARG A 18 13.14 27.70 4.74
C ARG A 18 13.09 29.02 3.96
N ARG A 19 14.26 29.45 3.46
CA ARG A 19 14.45 30.69 2.71
C ARG A 19 14.39 30.49 1.19
N ASP A 20 14.59 29.29 0.74
CA ASP A 20 14.69 28.80 -0.63
C ASP A 20 13.33 28.38 -1.24
N LEU A 21 12.22 28.80 -0.64
CA LEU A 21 10.89 28.48 -1.13
C LEU A 21 10.50 29.40 -2.30
N PRO A 22 9.73 28.88 -3.28
CA PRO A 22 9.28 29.65 -4.45
C PRO A 22 8.40 30.86 -4.12
N THR A 23 7.81 30.86 -2.91
CA THR A 23 6.91 31.93 -2.46
C THR A 23 7.57 32.76 -1.34
N VAL A 24 7.08 32.61 -0.12
CA VAL A 24 7.59 33.37 1.03
C VAL A 24 8.33 32.45 2.00
N PRO A 25 9.40 32.93 2.65
CA PRO A 25 10.12 32.16 3.65
C PRO A 25 9.19 31.64 4.74
N GLN A 26 9.36 30.39 5.14
CA GLN A 26 8.62 29.76 6.21
C GLN A 26 9.56 29.35 7.34
N LYS A 27 9.10 29.47 8.57
CA LYS A 27 9.90 29.17 9.76
C LYS A 27 9.07 28.43 10.80
N PRO A 28 8.78 27.13 10.59
CA PRO A 28 8.10 26.33 11.61
C PRO A 28 9.02 26.10 12.81
N ASP A 29 8.45 25.93 14.01
CA ASP A 29 9.23 25.71 15.22
C ASP A 29 9.94 24.35 15.20
N ASN A 30 9.24 23.27 14.86
CA ASN A 30 9.81 21.92 14.77
C ASN A 30 9.37 21.22 13.51
N VAL A 31 10.30 20.50 12.87
CA VAL A 31 10.02 19.62 11.74
C VAL A 31 10.54 18.23 12.04
N LEU A 32 9.61 17.29 12.14
CA LEU A 32 9.90 15.86 12.20
C LEU A 32 10.04 15.32 10.77
N THR A 33 11.15 14.67 10.48
CA THR A 33 11.38 13.98 9.21
C THR A 33 11.49 12.48 9.46
N LEU A 34 10.67 11.71 8.77
CA LEU A 34 10.68 10.26 8.79
C LEU A 34 11.03 9.75 7.38
N VAL A 35 12.01 8.88 7.28
CA VAL A 35 12.32 8.17 6.04
C VAL A 35 11.74 6.77 6.16
N LYS A 36 10.70 6.51 5.40
CA LYS A 36 9.96 5.24 5.39
C LYS A 36 10.30 4.45 4.13
N LYS A 37 10.46 3.13 4.27
CA LYS A 37 10.74 2.24 3.15
C LYS A 37 9.45 1.56 2.71
N SER A 38 9.09 1.78 1.45
CA SER A 38 8.03 1.02 0.79
C SER A 38 8.63 -0.02 -0.13
N PRO A 39 8.11 -1.26 -0.13
CA PRO A 39 8.49 -2.25 -1.12
C PRO A 39 8.23 -1.80 -2.55
N ASP A 40 7.21 -0.96 -2.77
CA ASP A 40 6.73 -0.57 -4.09
C ASP A 40 7.28 0.75 -4.62
N SER A 41 7.51 1.72 -3.73
CA SER A 41 7.93 3.09 -4.10
C SER A 41 9.37 3.45 -3.68
N GLY A 42 10.10 2.50 -3.06
CA GLY A 42 11.43 2.78 -2.53
C GLY A 42 11.38 3.59 -1.22
N GLU A 43 12.30 4.53 -1.02
CA GLU A 43 12.33 5.38 0.17
C GLU A 43 11.40 6.58 -0.01
N MET A 44 10.52 6.81 0.97
CA MET A 44 9.65 7.97 1.04
C MET A 44 10.00 8.83 2.25
N THR A 45 10.24 10.11 2.02
CA THR A 45 10.48 11.08 3.08
C THR A 45 9.19 11.80 3.46
N CYS A 46 8.70 11.55 4.66
CA CYS A 46 7.54 12.21 5.25
C CYS A 46 7.99 13.29 6.23
N ARG A 47 7.46 14.50 6.11
CA ARG A 47 7.75 15.61 7.02
C ARG A 47 6.49 16.09 7.69
N TYR A 48 6.60 16.39 8.99
CA TYR A 48 5.51 16.86 9.84
C TYR A 48 5.95 18.08 10.62
N VAL A 49 5.11 19.11 10.66
CA VAL A 49 5.34 20.32 11.46
C VAL A 49 4.68 20.18 12.82
N PHE A 50 5.41 20.55 13.87
CA PHE A 50 4.90 20.77 15.20
C PHE A 50 5.27 22.19 15.63
N ASP A 51 4.27 23.07 15.70
CA ASP A 51 4.47 24.51 15.93
C ASP A 51 3.84 24.89 17.28
N ALA A 52 4.68 25.39 18.20
CA ALA A 52 4.26 25.68 19.56
C ALA A 52 3.63 27.07 19.68
N LYS A 53 2.45 27.16 20.26
CA LYS A 53 1.72 28.41 20.50
C LYS A 53 1.30 28.51 21.98
N TYR A 54 1.83 29.49 22.68
CA TYR A 54 1.48 29.73 24.10
C TYR A 54 0.20 30.53 24.24
N ARG A 55 -0.82 30.21 23.45
CA ARG A 55 -2.11 30.88 23.48
C ARG A 55 -3.23 29.90 23.11
N ILE A 56 -4.41 30.15 23.68
CA ILE A 56 -5.62 29.38 23.39
C ILE A 56 -6.79 30.32 23.11
N ASP A 57 -7.81 29.82 22.44
CA ASP A 57 -9.13 30.39 22.47
C ASP A 57 -9.93 29.75 23.63
N PRO A 58 -10.46 30.53 24.55
CA PRO A 58 -11.17 30.00 25.75
C PRO A 58 -12.58 29.49 25.42
N ALA A 59 -13.03 29.55 24.18
CA ALA A 59 -14.38 29.17 23.76
C ALA A 59 -15.48 29.87 24.58
N LEU A 60 -15.42 31.20 24.72
CA LEU A 60 -16.39 31.95 25.49
C LEU A 60 -17.79 31.84 24.92
N PRO A 61 -18.83 31.59 25.74
CA PRO A 61 -20.23 31.56 25.25
C PRO A 61 -20.59 32.78 24.41
N GLY A 62 -21.18 32.54 23.23
CA GLY A 62 -21.56 33.58 22.27
C GLY A 62 -20.45 34.08 21.38
N SER A 63 -19.20 33.67 21.58
CA SER A 63 -18.11 33.95 20.61
C SER A 63 -18.28 33.16 19.31
N TYR A 64 -17.62 33.64 18.25
CA TYR A 64 -17.55 32.90 16.99
C TYR A 64 -16.95 31.51 17.19
N TYR A 65 -15.87 31.41 17.96
CA TYR A 65 -15.22 30.14 18.25
C TYR A 65 -16.20 29.15 18.90
N TYR A 66 -16.91 29.59 19.94
CA TYR A 66 -17.90 28.78 20.65
C TYR A 66 -19.00 28.26 19.70
N ASN A 67 -19.52 29.14 18.83
CA ASN A 67 -20.64 28.80 17.94
C ASN A 67 -20.25 27.94 16.74
N VAL A 68 -19.01 28.05 16.23
CA VAL A 68 -18.60 27.46 14.94
C VAL A 68 -17.56 26.35 15.11
N ILE A 69 -16.63 26.53 16.06
CA ILE A 69 -15.51 25.57 16.24
C ILE A 69 -15.89 24.53 17.30
N GLY A 70 -16.33 24.99 18.47
CA GLY A 70 -16.71 24.10 19.57
C GLY A 70 -16.71 24.79 20.94
N HIS A 71 -17.26 24.10 21.92
CA HIS A 71 -17.44 24.61 23.28
C HIS A 71 -16.23 24.39 24.17
N THR A 72 -15.26 23.57 23.72
CA THR A 72 -14.04 23.28 24.46
C THR A 72 -12.93 24.23 24.02
N PRO A 73 -12.11 24.77 24.95
CA PRO A 73 -10.95 25.59 24.62
C PRO A 73 -9.98 24.87 23.69
N GLY A 74 -9.35 25.63 22.79
CA GLY A 74 -8.43 25.05 21.81
C GLY A 74 -7.52 26.08 21.14
N PRO A 75 -6.74 25.68 20.13
CA PRO A 75 -5.87 26.58 19.39
C PRO A 75 -6.71 27.61 18.63
N LYS A 76 -6.17 28.81 18.46
CA LYS A 76 -6.83 29.83 17.65
C LYS A 76 -6.92 29.40 16.19
N GLU A 77 -8.00 29.82 15.52
CA GLU A 77 -8.22 29.53 14.09
C GLU A 77 -7.05 30.02 13.21
N GLU A 78 -6.48 31.18 13.51
CA GLU A 78 -5.32 31.71 12.79
C GLU A 78 -4.06 30.83 12.89
N ASP A 79 -3.92 30.08 14.00
CA ASP A 79 -2.83 29.12 14.18
C ASP A 79 -3.05 27.88 13.33
N ILE A 80 -4.29 27.40 13.23
CA ILE A 80 -4.67 26.32 12.30
C ILE A 80 -4.47 26.75 10.85
N ASN A 81 -4.83 27.99 10.49
CA ASN A 81 -4.57 28.55 9.15
C ASN A 81 -3.06 28.63 8.83
N THR A 82 -2.25 28.85 9.85
CA THR A 82 -0.79 28.79 9.69
C THR A 82 -0.30 27.38 9.38
N MET A 83 -0.92 26.34 9.95
CA MET A 83 -0.60 24.94 9.63
C MET A 83 -0.96 24.59 8.19
N HIS A 84 -2.10 25.05 7.68
CA HIS A 84 -2.44 24.92 6.26
C HIS A 84 -1.38 25.57 5.37
N ARG A 85 -0.95 26.79 5.73
CA ARG A 85 0.10 27.50 4.99
C ARG A 85 1.42 26.75 5.00
N TYR A 86 1.88 26.22 6.14
CA TYR A 86 3.11 25.42 6.20
C TYR A 86 3.04 24.18 5.32
N ARG A 87 1.92 23.44 5.38
CA ARG A 87 1.76 22.25 4.55
C ARG A 87 1.83 22.56 3.05
N ASP A 88 1.23 23.65 2.61
CA ASP A 88 1.11 23.95 1.19
C ASP A 88 2.28 24.75 0.64
N ALA A 89 2.92 25.61 1.44
CA ALA A 89 4.02 26.46 1.00
C ALA A 89 5.39 25.77 1.05
N ILE A 90 5.57 24.77 1.92
CA ILE A 90 6.85 24.07 2.05
C ILE A 90 6.91 22.94 1.02
N VAL A 91 7.61 23.21 -0.07
CA VAL A 91 7.84 22.28 -1.18
C VAL A 91 9.33 21.96 -1.30
N CYS A 92 9.67 20.88 -2.00
CA CYS A 92 11.03 20.54 -2.39
C CYS A 92 11.13 20.44 -3.90
N GLU A 93 12.23 20.92 -4.44
CA GLU A 93 12.60 20.76 -5.82
C GLU A 93 12.95 19.29 -6.11
N ALA A 94 12.37 18.71 -7.14
CA ALA A 94 12.51 17.31 -7.50
C ALA A 94 12.96 17.15 -8.96
N GLY A 95 13.99 17.89 -9.38
CA GLY A 95 14.49 18.01 -10.75
C GLY A 95 14.17 19.37 -11.36
N GLU A 96 14.60 19.61 -12.60
CA GLU A 96 14.39 20.88 -13.29
C GLU A 96 12.89 21.22 -13.36
N GLU A 97 12.48 22.32 -12.73
CA GLU A 97 11.12 22.88 -12.72
C GLU A 97 10.00 22.03 -12.07
N VAL A 98 10.33 20.93 -11.36
CA VAL A 98 9.33 20.10 -10.68
C VAL A 98 9.38 20.31 -9.17
N PHE A 99 8.31 20.87 -8.60
CA PHE A 99 8.13 20.98 -7.15
C PHE A 99 7.24 19.90 -6.60
N ARG A 100 7.63 19.29 -5.49
CA ARG A 100 6.84 18.29 -4.76
C ARG A 100 6.50 18.76 -3.37
N ARG A 101 5.26 18.56 -2.95
CA ARG A 101 4.85 18.74 -1.55
C ARG A 101 5.48 17.65 -0.71
N THR A 102 6.16 18.05 0.35
CA THR A 102 6.87 17.12 1.26
C THR A 102 6.34 17.16 2.68
N MET A 103 5.41 18.08 2.98
CA MET A 103 4.74 18.17 4.28
C MET A 103 3.48 17.35 4.28
N PHE A 104 3.48 16.27 5.07
CA PHE A 104 2.39 15.33 5.19
C PHE A 104 1.37 15.74 6.24
N GLY A 105 1.80 16.45 7.28
CA GLY A 105 0.92 16.95 8.34
C GLY A 105 1.51 18.15 9.05
N ALA A 106 0.64 18.91 9.75
CA ALA A 106 1.03 20.07 10.52
C ALA A 106 0.14 20.25 11.75
N TYR A 107 0.75 20.40 12.91
CA TYR A 107 0.07 20.39 14.19
C TYR A 107 0.48 21.59 15.06
N VAL A 108 -0.52 22.25 15.64
CA VAL A 108 -0.31 23.27 16.68
C VAL A 108 -0.17 22.57 18.02
N LEU A 109 0.92 22.84 18.74
CA LEU A 109 1.05 22.48 20.14
C LEU A 109 0.59 23.67 20.98
N PHE A 110 -0.34 23.48 21.91
CA PHE A 110 -0.92 24.57 22.68
C PHE A 110 -1.20 24.17 24.15
N PRO A 111 -1.20 25.15 25.10
CA PRO A 111 -1.26 24.86 26.53
C PRO A 111 -2.70 24.56 26.99
N TYR A 112 -3.10 23.29 27.00
CA TYR A 112 -4.36 22.81 27.52
C TYR A 112 -4.15 21.51 28.28
N GLY A 113 -4.77 21.36 29.45
CA GLY A 113 -4.50 20.23 30.34
C GLY A 113 -5.49 19.09 30.28
N ASN A 114 -6.73 19.29 29.75
CA ASN A 114 -7.75 18.25 29.70
C ASN A 114 -7.76 17.55 28.34
N GLU A 115 -6.86 16.57 28.16
CA GLU A 115 -6.70 15.82 26.91
C GLU A 115 -7.93 14.98 26.58
N GLU A 116 -8.60 14.40 27.58
CA GLU A 116 -9.77 13.54 27.36
C GLU A 116 -10.94 14.33 26.74
N GLU A 117 -11.22 15.51 27.26
CA GLU A 117 -12.24 16.40 26.69
C GLU A 117 -11.86 16.84 25.27
N TYR A 118 -10.56 17.11 25.04
CA TYR A 118 -10.07 17.60 23.76
C TYR A 118 -10.13 16.54 22.64
N ARG A 119 -10.18 15.26 22.95
CA ARG A 119 -10.37 14.18 21.94
C ARG A 119 -11.61 14.39 21.07
N HIS A 120 -12.61 15.09 21.59
CA HIS A 120 -13.86 15.38 20.88
C HIS A 120 -13.83 16.71 20.13
N HIS A 121 -12.77 17.51 20.29
CA HIS A 121 -12.64 18.82 19.68
C HIS A 121 -12.51 18.75 18.16
N LYS A 122 -13.09 19.72 17.44
CA LYS A 122 -13.06 19.81 15.98
C LYS A 122 -11.62 19.72 15.41
N PHE A 123 -10.67 20.45 16.02
CA PHE A 123 -9.29 20.49 15.57
C PHE A 123 -8.44 19.27 15.95
N TYR A 124 -8.89 18.43 16.86
CA TYR A 124 -8.32 17.10 17.07
C TYR A 124 -8.82 16.12 16.00
N ARG A 125 -10.14 16.11 15.78
CA ARG A 125 -10.77 15.26 14.77
C ARG A 125 -10.35 15.58 13.33
N SER A 126 -9.91 16.82 13.06
CA SER A 126 -9.40 17.22 11.75
C SER A 126 -8.06 16.56 11.41
N ILE A 127 -7.30 16.11 12.43
CA ILE A 127 -6.04 15.37 12.21
C ILE A 127 -6.30 14.08 11.43
N GLU A 128 -7.34 13.32 11.78
CA GLU A 128 -7.69 12.08 11.07
C GLU A 128 -8.14 12.33 9.63
N LYS A 129 -8.75 13.49 9.35
CA LYS A 129 -9.35 13.79 8.04
C LYS A 129 -8.38 14.44 7.06
N VAL A 130 -7.57 15.37 7.55
CA VAL A 130 -6.74 16.22 6.69
C VAL A 130 -5.28 16.35 7.18
N ASN A 131 -4.93 15.61 8.23
CA ASN A 131 -3.60 15.61 8.87
C ASN A 131 -3.14 17.01 9.33
N ILE A 132 -4.10 17.84 9.70
CA ILE A 132 -3.89 19.18 10.27
C ILE A 132 -4.79 19.35 11.48
N GLY A 133 -4.24 19.89 12.58
CA GLY A 133 -5.02 20.14 13.77
C GLY A 133 -4.19 20.67 14.93
N GLY A 134 -4.76 20.57 16.14
CA GLY A 134 -4.13 20.96 17.38
C GLY A 134 -3.97 19.80 18.33
N LEU A 135 -2.89 19.82 19.11
CA LEU A 135 -2.58 18.85 20.15
C LEU A 135 -2.27 19.60 21.46
N PRO A 136 -2.99 19.32 22.55
CA PRO A 136 -2.62 19.79 23.87
C PRO A 136 -1.18 19.41 24.21
N PHE A 137 -0.43 20.31 24.81
CA PHE A 137 0.94 20.04 25.20
C PHE A 137 1.35 20.87 26.42
N LEU A 138 1.37 20.19 27.56
CA LEU A 138 1.89 20.69 28.85
C LEU A 138 2.71 19.58 29.51
N PRO A 139 3.55 19.87 30.50
CA PRO A 139 4.28 18.82 31.24
C PRO A 139 3.39 17.71 31.81
N SER A 140 2.13 18.04 32.12
CA SER A 140 1.11 17.09 32.64
C SER A 140 0.11 16.58 31.59
N ALA A 141 0.26 16.96 30.32
CA ALA A 141 -0.65 16.63 29.23
C ALA A 141 0.16 16.38 27.95
N THR A 142 0.72 15.19 27.83
CA THR A 142 1.60 14.76 26.71
C THR A 142 1.05 13.54 25.97
N GLU A 143 -0.03 12.94 26.47
CA GLU A 143 -0.54 11.65 25.97
C GLU A 143 -0.94 11.72 24.49
N LEU A 144 -1.68 12.76 24.10
CA LEU A 144 -2.12 12.92 22.71
C LEU A 144 -0.96 13.17 21.73
N VAL A 145 0.06 13.92 22.19
CA VAL A 145 1.28 14.14 21.38
C VAL A 145 2.08 12.85 21.27
N GLU A 146 2.25 12.10 22.34
CA GLU A 146 2.96 10.81 22.34
C GLU A 146 2.23 9.78 21.47
N GLN A 147 0.91 9.72 21.58
CA GLN A 147 0.07 8.88 20.72
C GLN A 147 0.27 9.26 19.25
N ARG A 148 0.20 10.55 18.92
CA ARG A 148 0.35 11.00 17.53
C ARG A 148 1.75 10.72 16.98
N LEU A 149 2.81 11.00 17.73
CA LEU A 149 4.18 10.68 17.32
C LEU A 149 4.37 9.19 17.09
N THR A 150 3.78 8.38 17.95
CA THR A 150 3.81 6.92 17.83
C THR A 150 3.10 6.45 16.55
N GLU A 151 1.91 6.98 16.27
CA GLU A 151 1.16 6.69 15.04
C GLU A 151 1.99 7.08 13.80
N LEU A 152 2.56 8.30 13.76
CA LEU A 152 3.35 8.77 12.64
C LEU A 152 4.60 7.91 12.38
N VAL A 153 5.23 7.39 13.42
CA VAL A 153 6.39 6.49 13.29
C VAL A 153 5.96 5.12 12.78
N ASP A 154 4.85 4.61 13.28
CA ASP A 154 4.39 3.24 13.01
C ASP A 154 3.58 3.13 11.70
N ASP A 155 3.01 4.23 11.22
CA ASP A 155 2.23 4.25 9.98
C ASP A 155 3.09 3.85 8.77
N SER A 156 2.46 3.18 7.82
CA SER A 156 3.09 2.85 6.54
C SER A 156 3.32 4.10 5.68
N PRO A 157 4.22 4.04 4.68
CA PRO A 157 4.31 5.08 3.66
C PRO A 157 2.97 5.34 2.97
N GLU A 158 2.23 4.28 2.66
CA GLU A 158 0.93 4.33 2.00
C GLU A 158 -0.11 4.99 2.91
N THR A 159 -0.19 4.59 4.19
CA THR A 159 -1.10 5.22 5.17
C THR A 159 -0.73 6.69 5.40
N ALA A 160 0.57 7.02 5.48
CA ALA A 160 1.01 8.41 5.58
C ALA A 160 0.59 9.23 4.34
N LEU A 161 0.64 8.62 3.15
CA LEU A 161 0.20 9.26 1.91
C LEU A 161 -1.32 9.44 1.87
N GLU A 162 -2.09 8.45 2.31
CA GLU A 162 -3.55 8.50 2.41
C GLU A 162 -4.04 9.56 3.41
N ALA A 163 -3.33 9.75 4.52
CA ALA A 163 -3.64 10.79 5.50
C ALA A 163 -3.38 12.22 4.96
N THR A 164 -2.67 12.36 3.85
CA THR A 164 -2.57 13.65 3.16
C THR A 164 -3.80 13.89 2.30
N VAL A 165 -4.23 15.14 2.18
CA VAL A 165 -5.24 15.51 1.18
C VAL A 165 -4.60 15.34 -0.20
N LEU A 166 -4.75 14.16 -0.77
CA LEU A 166 -4.28 13.88 -2.12
C LEU A 166 -5.19 14.56 -3.15
N PRO A 167 -4.65 15.04 -4.27
CA PRO A 167 -5.49 15.36 -5.42
C PRO A 167 -6.32 14.10 -5.75
N ALA A 168 -7.62 14.27 -5.93
CA ALA A 168 -8.50 13.19 -6.37
C ALA A 168 -7.84 12.41 -7.53
N GLY A 169 -7.55 11.13 -7.35
CA GLY A 169 -6.94 10.33 -8.41
C GLY A 169 -6.27 9.02 -8.01
N ILE A 170 -5.74 8.88 -6.81
CA ILE A 170 -5.09 7.60 -6.38
C ILE A 170 -6.16 6.65 -5.84
N GLU A 171 -7.05 7.11 -4.97
CA GLU A 171 -8.22 6.33 -4.54
C GLU A 171 -9.14 6.00 -5.73
N GLU A 172 -9.31 6.94 -6.68
CA GLU A 172 -10.04 6.68 -7.91
C GLU A 172 -9.40 5.59 -8.78
N LYS A 173 -8.08 5.41 -8.78
CA LYS A 173 -7.44 4.32 -9.52
C LYS A 173 -7.75 2.96 -8.90
N LEU A 174 -7.67 2.83 -7.59
CA LEU A 174 -8.00 1.59 -6.88
C LEU A 174 -9.50 1.30 -6.94
N ALA A 175 -10.35 2.32 -6.77
CA ALA A 175 -11.80 2.20 -6.88
C ALA A 175 -12.29 1.86 -8.30
N ARG A 176 -11.51 2.14 -9.34
CA ARG A 176 -11.80 1.77 -10.73
C ARG A 176 -11.39 0.34 -11.08
N VAL A 177 -10.61 -0.32 -10.21
CA VAL A 177 -10.22 -1.71 -10.43
C VAL A 177 -11.41 -2.62 -10.18
N ASP A 178 -11.85 -3.31 -11.20
CA ASP A 178 -12.81 -4.39 -11.01
C ASP A 178 -12.08 -5.63 -10.44
N TRP A 179 -12.06 -5.70 -9.12
CA TRP A 179 -11.39 -6.78 -8.37
C TRP A 179 -12.01 -8.16 -8.60
N SER A 180 -13.26 -8.22 -9.04
CA SER A 180 -13.93 -9.48 -9.38
C SER A 180 -13.49 -10.03 -10.74
N ARG A 181 -12.97 -9.16 -11.59
CA ARG A 181 -12.61 -9.51 -12.96
C ARG A 181 -11.36 -10.39 -13.01
N ARG A 182 -11.45 -11.50 -13.73
CA ARG A 182 -10.37 -12.48 -13.91
C ARG A 182 -10.18 -12.78 -15.40
N ASP A 183 -9.80 -11.77 -16.17
CA ASP A 183 -9.67 -11.81 -17.62
C ASP A 183 -8.22 -11.87 -18.12
N VAL A 184 -7.29 -12.09 -17.21
CA VAL A 184 -5.86 -12.31 -17.50
C VAL A 184 -5.51 -13.75 -17.19
N LEU A 185 -5.07 -14.48 -18.20
CA LEU A 185 -4.57 -15.85 -18.08
C LEU A 185 -3.05 -15.84 -17.97
N VAL A 186 -2.52 -16.31 -16.85
CA VAL A 186 -1.08 -16.58 -16.70
C VAL A 186 -0.83 -18.04 -17.05
N GLY A 187 -0.20 -18.29 -18.18
CA GLY A 187 0.05 -19.62 -18.71
C GLY A 187 1.52 -20.06 -18.54
N THR A 188 1.73 -21.31 -18.16
CA THR A 188 3.05 -21.88 -17.91
C THR A 188 3.73 -22.31 -19.19
N MET A 189 4.98 -21.88 -19.38
CA MET A 189 5.87 -22.34 -20.45
C MET A 189 6.55 -23.66 -20.07
N LYS A 190 6.54 -24.62 -20.99
CA LYS A 190 7.18 -25.94 -20.79
C LYS A 190 8.69 -25.90 -20.99
N ASP A 191 9.13 -25.11 -21.95
CA ASP A 191 10.54 -24.97 -22.33
C ASP A 191 10.77 -23.68 -23.13
N GLY A 192 12.04 -23.40 -23.48
CA GLY A 192 12.43 -22.22 -24.25
C GLY A 192 11.87 -22.23 -25.68
N ARG A 193 11.77 -23.40 -26.32
CA ARG A 193 11.23 -23.50 -27.68
C ARG A 193 9.77 -23.10 -27.74
N GLN A 194 8.98 -23.50 -26.74
CA GLN A 194 7.61 -23.06 -26.62
C GLN A 194 7.51 -21.56 -26.41
N LEU A 195 8.37 -21.00 -25.56
CA LEU A 195 8.41 -19.56 -25.33
C LEU A 195 8.71 -18.80 -26.62
N ASP A 196 9.76 -19.20 -27.34
CA ASP A 196 10.18 -18.56 -28.60
C ASP A 196 9.05 -18.64 -29.65
N ALA A 197 8.45 -19.82 -29.83
CA ALA A 197 7.33 -20.00 -30.74
C ALA A 197 6.11 -19.12 -30.37
N CYS A 198 5.80 -18.97 -29.09
CA CYS A 198 4.73 -18.10 -28.63
C CYS A 198 5.05 -16.61 -28.88
N LEU A 199 6.30 -16.19 -28.63
CA LEU A 199 6.72 -14.81 -28.84
C LEU A 199 6.74 -14.43 -30.33
N GLU A 200 7.34 -15.27 -31.18
CA GLU A 200 7.45 -15.06 -32.63
C GLU A 200 6.08 -15.17 -33.32
N GLY A 201 5.30 -16.21 -32.97
CA GLY A 201 3.98 -16.45 -33.55
C GLY A 201 2.86 -15.58 -32.98
N ARG A 202 3.15 -14.76 -31.96
CA ARG A 202 2.18 -13.90 -31.27
C ARG A 202 0.93 -14.67 -30.83
N PHE A 203 1.10 -15.80 -30.19
CA PHE A 203 0.00 -16.61 -29.68
C PHE A 203 0.34 -17.29 -28.36
N TYR A 204 -0.70 -17.77 -27.70
CA TYR A 204 -0.60 -18.71 -26.58
C TYR A 204 -1.64 -19.81 -26.77
N HIS A 205 -1.41 -20.99 -26.23
CA HIS A 205 -2.34 -22.09 -26.31
C HIS A 205 -2.38 -22.92 -25.02
N ILE A 206 -3.55 -23.45 -24.70
CA ILE A 206 -3.79 -24.27 -23.51
C ILE A 206 -4.87 -25.32 -23.81
N PRO A 207 -4.77 -26.55 -23.25
CA PRO A 207 -5.87 -27.52 -23.35
C PRO A 207 -7.19 -26.92 -22.86
N ALA A 208 -8.26 -27.13 -23.61
CA ALA A 208 -9.58 -26.62 -23.21
C ALA A 208 -10.04 -27.18 -21.88
N SER A 209 -9.70 -28.43 -21.56
CA SER A 209 -10.00 -29.09 -20.28
C SER A 209 -9.35 -28.36 -19.07
N ARG A 210 -8.30 -27.58 -19.28
CA ARG A 210 -7.63 -26.86 -18.18
C ARG A 210 -8.19 -25.47 -17.93
N LEU A 211 -8.67 -24.77 -18.96
CA LEU A 211 -9.16 -23.42 -18.79
C LEU A 211 -10.60 -23.37 -18.28
N GLY A 212 -11.48 -24.20 -18.84
CA GLY A 212 -12.92 -24.13 -18.60
C GLY A 212 -13.59 -22.93 -19.31
N GLU A 213 -14.80 -23.13 -19.83
CA GLU A 213 -15.54 -22.10 -20.55
C GLU A 213 -15.93 -20.90 -19.68
N GLN A 214 -16.15 -21.13 -18.38
CA GLN A 214 -16.50 -20.09 -17.40
C GLN A 214 -15.43 -19.02 -17.22
N ASN A 215 -14.19 -19.28 -17.64
CA ASN A 215 -13.09 -18.32 -17.57
C ASN A 215 -12.93 -17.46 -18.85
N LEU A 216 -13.81 -17.62 -19.80
CA LEU A 216 -13.84 -16.80 -21.02
C LEU A 216 -14.77 -15.57 -20.83
N PRO A 217 -14.52 -14.44 -21.51
CA PRO A 217 -13.41 -14.19 -22.43
C PRO A 217 -12.09 -13.80 -21.72
N ILE A 218 -10.98 -14.29 -22.23
CA ILE A 218 -9.63 -13.86 -21.84
C ILE A 218 -9.25 -12.60 -22.63
N ARG A 219 -8.85 -11.54 -21.96
CA ARG A 219 -8.42 -10.28 -22.57
C ARG A 219 -6.89 -10.15 -22.65
N TYR A 220 -6.19 -10.74 -21.72
CA TYR A 220 -4.74 -10.72 -21.70
C TYR A 220 -4.19 -12.10 -21.39
N VAL A 221 -3.03 -12.39 -21.93
CA VAL A 221 -2.24 -13.58 -21.59
C VAL A 221 -0.88 -13.13 -21.10
N ALA A 222 -0.37 -13.77 -20.05
CA ALA A 222 0.99 -13.58 -19.54
C ALA A 222 1.73 -14.92 -19.50
N LEU A 223 3.04 -14.90 -19.74
CA LEU A 223 3.85 -16.11 -19.89
C LEU A 223 4.69 -16.34 -18.63
N TYR A 224 4.37 -17.43 -17.91
CA TYR A 224 5.10 -17.86 -16.74
C TYR A 224 6.25 -18.82 -17.11
N GLN A 225 7.43 -18.45 -16.69
CA GLN A 225 8.69 -19.18 -16.86
C GLN A 225 9.13 -19.77 -15.52
N SER A 226 9.06 -21.09 -15.37
CA SER A 226 9.38 -21.75 -14.10
C SER A 226 10.89 -21.68 -13.80
N LYS A 227 11.26 -21.57 -12.51
CA LYS A 227 12.66 -21.50 -12.08
C LYS A 227 13.46 -22.74 -12.48
N ARG A 228 12.83 -23.91 -12.44
CA ARG A 228 13.45 -25.19 -12.80
C ARG A 228 13.92 -25.25 -14.26
N ILE A 229 13.19 -24.57 -15.17
CA ILE A 229 13.46 -24.63 -16.62
C ILE A 229 14.24 -23.41 -17.09
N PHE A 230 13.93 -22.24 -16.54
CA PHE A 230 14.46 -20.97 -17.05
C PHE A 230 15.53 -20.33 -16.14
N GLY A 231 15.80 -20.91 -14.94
CA GLY A 231 16.83 -20.39 -14.03
C GLY A 231 16.63 -18.93 -13.68
N ASP A 232 17.63 -18.10 -13.94
CA ASP A 232 17.61 -16.65 -13.66
C ASP A 232 16.63 -15.87 -14.56
N ARG A 233 16.15 -16.47 -15.65
CA ARG A 233 15.10 -15.90 -16.49
C ARG A 233 13.70 -16.33 -16.09
N SER A 234 13.54 -16.94 -14.90
CA SER A 234 12.25 -17.34 -14.35
C SER A 234 11.35 -16.14 -14.02
N GLY A 235 10.06 -16.41 -13.80
CA GLY A 235 9.05 -15.42 -13.48
C GLY A 235 8.11 -15.12 -14.64
N ILE A 236 7.29 -14.08 -14.49
CA ILE A 236 6.43 -13.59 -15.55
C ILE A 236 7.08 -12.33 -16.10
N ARG A 237 7.43 -12.34 -17.39
CA ARG A 237 8.17 -11.26 -18.04
C ARG A 237 7.41 -10.66 -19.20
N TYR A 238 6.51 -11.41 -19.83
CA TYR A 238 5.81 -11.04 -21.04
C TYR A 238 4.31 -11.18 -20.84
N TYR A 239 3.57 -10.22 -21.36
CA TYR A 239 2.12 -10.25 -21.44
C TYR A 239 1.65 -9.63 -22.75
N GLY A 240 0.44 -9.95 -23.19
CA GLY A 240 -0.11 -9.38 -24.40
C GLY A 240 -1.61 -9.39 -24.43
N GLU A 241 -2.18 -8.44 -25.17
CA GLU A 241 -3.62 -8.29 -25.38
C GLU A 241 -4.09 -9.34 -26.40
N VAL A 242 -5.15 -10.06 -26.03
CA VAL A 242 -5.76 -11.07 -26.88
C VAL A 242 -6.70 -10.37 -27.87
N ILE A 243 -6.47 -10.61 -29.16
CA ILE A 243 -7.31 -10.06 -30.24
C ILE A 243 -8.29 -11.10 -30.80
N ARG A 244 -7.99 -12.38 -30.60
CA ARG A 244 -8.86 -13.49 -31.07
C ARG A 244 -8.63 -14.74 -30.23
N THR A 245 -9.72 -15.38 -29.86
CA THR A 245 -9.74 -16.68 -29.17
C THR A 245 -10.42 -17.71 -30.07
N GLU A 246 -9.76 -18.85 -30.29
CA GLU A 246 -10.25 -19.94 -31.14
C GLU A 246 -10.12 -21.25 -30.40
N GLN A 247 -11.10 -22.12 -30.54
CA GLN A 247 -10.98 -23.51 -30.15
C GLN A 247 -10.51 -24.32 -31.35
N VAL A 248 -9.36 -24.97 -31.23
CA VAL A 248 -8.70 -25.71 -32.31
C VAL A 248 -8.27 -27.10 -31.81
N LYS A 249 -8.07 -28.05 -32.72
CA LYS A 249 -7.41 -29.30 -32.36
C LYS A 249 -5.91 -29.08 -32.16
N ARG A 250 -5.29 -29.80 -31.22
CA ARG A 250 -3.86 -29.66 -30.91
C ARG A 250 -2.97 -29.81 -32.15
N ARG A 251 -3.31 -30.68 -33.11
CA ARG A 251 -2.58 -30.88 -34.38
C ARG A 251 -2.61 -29.66 -35.31
N GLU A 252 -3.58 -28.78 -35.16
CA GLU A 252 -3.75 -27.58 -35.97
C GLU A 252 -2.80 -26.43 -35.57
N ILE A 253 -2.18 -26.54 -34.38
CA ILE A 253 -1.18 -25.58 -33.88
C ILE A 253 0.17 -25.93 -34.51
N ARG A 254 0.43 -25.37 -35.71
CA ARG A 254 1.59 -25.69 -36.54
C ARG A 254 2.91 -25.18 -35.98
N GLU A 255 2.89 -24.11 -35.24
CA GLU A 255 4.07 -23.48 -34.62
C GLU A 255 4.76 -24.40 -33.60
N ILE A 256 3.98 -25.30 -32.97
CA ILE A 256 4.48 -26.30 -32.02
C ILE A 256 3.82 -27.63 -32.37
N PRO A 257 4.34 -28.36 -33.40
CA PRO A 257 3.68 -29.56 -33.91
C PRO A 257 3.50 -30.67 -32.88
N LYS A 258 2.31 -31.23 -32.82
CA LYS A 258 1.98 -32.42 -32.02
C LYS A 258 0.76 -33.09 -32.61
N ASP A 259 0.87 -34.37 -32.93
CA ASP A 259 -0.26 -35.16 -33.45
C ASP A 259 -1.20 -35.54 -32.29
N SER A 260 -2.34 -34.82 -32.18
CA SER A 260 -3.35 -35.00 -31.19
C SER A 260 -4.64 -34.29 -31.57
N ASP A 261 -5.78 -34.93 -31.36
CA ASP A 261 -7.10 -34.31 -31.56
C ASP A 261 -7.66 -33.64 -30.30
N GLU A 262 -6.89 -33.58 -29.24
CA GLU A 262 -7.27 -32.89 -27.99
C GLU A 262 -7.66 -31.43 -28.28
N PRO A 263 -8.80 -30.93 -27.79
CA PRO A 263 -9.25 -29.58 -27.99
C PRO A 263 -8.37 -28.60 -27.17
N TYR A 264 -7.96 -27.51 -27.82
CA TYR A 264 -7.16 -26.43 -27.26
C TYR A 264 -7.82 -25.08 -27.51
N TYR A 265 -7.65 -24.16 -26.59
CA TYR A 265 -7.83 -22.74 -26.88
C TYR A 265 -6.53 -22.16 -27.40
N ARG A 266 -6.62 -21.46 -28.54
CA ARG A 266 -5.54 -20.68 -29.13
C ARG A 266 -5.91 -19.19 -29.05
N PHE A 267 -5.08 -18.42 -28.38
CA PHE A 267 -5.22 -16.97 -28.20
C PHE A 267 -4.25 -16.28 -29.14
N ALA A 268 -4.74 -15.53 -30.11
CA ALA A 268 -3.92 -14.65 -30.93
C ALA A 268 -3.67 -13.36 -30.16
N VAL A 269 -2.41 -12.97 -30.05
CA VAL A 269 -1.94 -11.82 -29.29
C VAL A 269 -1.55 -10.70 -30.24
N LYS A 270 -1.97 -9.47 -29.95
CA LYS A 270 -1.67 -8.29 -30.75
C LYS A 270 -0.16 -8.04 -30.83
N GLU A 271 0.47 -7.95 -29.68
CA GLU A 271 1.89 -7.84 -29.47
C GLU A 271 2.27 -8.31 -28.07
N TRP A 272 3.48 -8.82 -27.89
CA TRP A 272 4.01 -9.13 -26.59
C TRP A 272 4.73 -7.90 -26.01
N LYS A 273 4.27 -7.47 -24.83
CA LYS A 273 4.89 -6.42 -24.04
C LYS A 273 5.72 -7.04 -22.93
N ARG A 274 6.84 -6.41 -22.63
CA ARG A 274 7.64 -6.79 -21.47
C ARG A 274 7.20 -6.02 -20.26
N LEU A 275 7.03 -6.71 -19.13
CA LEU A 275 6.80 -6.04 -17.84
C LEU A 275 8.03 -5.21 -17.47
N GLU A 276 7.84 -4.03 -16.93
CA GLU A 276 8.91 -3.16 -16.43
C GLU A 276 9.75 -3.89 -15.37
N ARG A 277 9.07 -4.64 -14.50
CA ARG A 277 9.68 -5.55 -13.53
C ARG A 277 9.11 -6.95 -13.71
N PRO A 278 9.95 -7.98 -13.80
CA PRO A 278 9.46 -9.35 -13.83
C PRO A 278 8.78 -9.70 -12.49
N ILE A 279 7.64 -10.40 -12.57
CA ILE A 279 7.01 -10.97 -11.37
C ILE A 279 7.81 -12.20 -10.97
N GLY A 280 8.38 -12.15 -9.76
CA GLY A 280 9.28 -13.17 -9.26
C GLY A 280 8.57 -14.45 -8.82
N VAL A 281 9.36 -15.52 -8.70
CA VAL A 281 8.92 -16.80 -8.16
C VAL A 281 9.84 -17.14 -7.01
N ARG A 282 9.31 -17.30 -5.79
CA ARG A 282 10.14 -17.76 -4.66
C ARG A 282 10.41 -19.26 -4.79
N GLU A 283 9.68 -20.09 -4.13
CA GLU A 283 9.92 -21.54 -4.12
C GLU A 283 8.90 -22.32 -4.95
N MET A 284 7.64 -21.91 -4.96
CA MET A 284 6.59 -22.55 -5.73
C MET A 284 5.90 -21.56 -6.66
N GLY A 285 5.95 -21.85 -7.95
CA GLY A 285 5.18 -21.16 -8.96
C GLY A 285 3.89 -21.90 -9.31
N PRO A 286 2.99 -21.28 -10.10
CA PRO A 286 1.78 -21.94 -10.52
C PRO A 286 2.10 -23.22 -11.27
N ARG A 287 1.52 -24.33 -10.83
CA ARG A 287 1.75 -25.64 -11.46
C ARG A 287 1.20 -25.69 -12.88
N VAL A 288 0.16 -24.91 -13.16
CA VAL A 288 -0.55 -24.96 -14.46
C VAL A 288 -0.90 -23.58 -14.98
N GLN A 289 -1.70 -22.82 -14.25
CA GLN A 289 -2.22 -21.51 -14.66
C GLN A 289 -2.71 -20.70 -13.47
N VAL A 290 -2.76 -19.39 -13.63
CA VAL A 290 -3.37 -18.45 -12.69
C VAL A 290 -4.32 -17.53 -13.47
N MET A 291 -5.49 -17.29 -12.93
CA MET A 291 -6.43 -16.29 -13.40
C MET A 291 -6.31 -15.04 -12.52
N THR A 292 -6.08 -13.89 -13.14
CA THR A 292 -5.90 -12.62 -12.44
C THR A 292 -6.53 -11.46 -13.23
N ASN A 293 -6.31 -10.23 -12.81
CA ASN A 293 -6.69 -9.03 -13.54
C ASN A 293 -5.45 -8.23 -13.98
N LEU A 294 -5.66 -7.27 -14.88
CA LEU A 294 -4.55 -6.48 -15.44
C LEU A 294 -3.87 -5.60 -14.38
N PHE A 295 -4.61 -5.07 -13.41
CA PHE A 295 -4.03 -4.26 -12.34
C PHE A 295 -2.99 -5.09 -11.55
N LEU A 296 -3.39 -6.27 -11.07
CA LEU A 296 -2.48 -7.16 -10.34
C LEU A 296 -1.30 -7.59 -11.21
N LEU A 297 -1.52 -7.92 -12.49
CA LEU A 297 -0.42 -8.26 -13.40
C LEU A 297 0.63 -7.15 -13.51
N LEU A 298 0.23 -5.89 -13.52
CA LEU A 298 1.14 -4.76 -13.70
C LEU A 298 1.81 -4.29 -12.39
N HIS A 299 1.20 -4.59 -11.22
CA HIS A 299 1.66 -4.09 -9.93
C HIS A 299 2.24 -5.17 -9.01
N SER A 300 2.06 -6.45 -9.35
CA SER A 300 2.57 -7.57 -8.56
C SER A 300 4.08 -7.73 -8.68
N ARG A 301 4.70 -8.18 -7.60
CA ARG A 301 6.14 -8.52 -7.56
C ARG A 301 6.38 -10.01 -7.55
N GLU A 302 5.45 -10.75 -6.98
CA GLU A 302 5.53 -12.19 -6.82
C GLU A 302 4.22 -12.85 -7.27
N VAL A 303 4.31 -14.13 -7.62
CA VAL A 303 3.16 -14.87 -8.15
C VAL A 303 1.96 -14.90 -7.21
N PRO A 304 2.12 -15.03 -5.88
CA PRO A 304 0.98 -15.01 -4.96
C PRO A 304 0.17 -13.71 -4.99
N ASP A 305 0.80 -12.57 -5.27
CA ASP A 305 0.11 -11.28 -5.38
C ASP A 305 -1.02 -11.33 -6.42
N LEU A 306 -0.85 -12.15 -7.47
CA LEU A 306 -1.84 -12.34 -8.53
C LEU A 306 -3.15 -13.01 -8.07
N LEU A 307 -3.14 -13.63 -6.90
CA LEU A 307 -4.29 -14.34 -6.32
C LEU A 307 -5.18 -13.45 -5.46
N ILE A 308 -4.78 -12.22 -5.18
CA ILE A 308 -5.55 -11.23 -4.40
C ILE A 308 -6.89 -10.96 -5.08
N ARG A 309 -7.98 -10.87 -4.30
CA ARG A 309 -9.35 -10.84 -4.80
C ARG A 309 -10.10 -9.53 -4.56
N SER A 310 -9.60 -8.67 -3.66
CA SER A 310 -10.23 -7.41 -3.32
C SER A 310 -9.21 -6.33 -3.01
N GLU A 311 -9.63 -5.07 -3.00
CA GLU A 311 -8.82 -3.94 -2.55
C GLU A 311 -8.37 -4.11 -1.11
N GLU A 312 -9.28 -4.55 -0.23
CA GLU A 312 -8.98 -4.83 1.18
C GLU A 312 -7.88 -5.87 1.33
N GLU A 313 -7.98 -6.99 0.58
CA GLU A 313 -6.93 -8.02 0.56
C GLU A 313 -5.59 -7.46 0.06
N TYR A 314 -5.61 -6.64 -0.99
CA TYR A 314 -4.41 -6.00 -1.53
C TYR A 314 -3.74 -5.09 -0.51
N ARG A 315 -4.50 -4.20 0.13
CA ARG A 315 -4.00 -3.31 1.19
C ARG A 315 -3.47 -4.10 2.38
N LEU A 316 -4.22 -5.08 2.86
CA LEU A 316 -3.82 -5.93 3.99
C LEU A 316 -2.51 -6.68 3.69
N TYR A 317 -2.42 -7.32 2.54
CA TYR A 317 -1.24 -8.06 2.14
C TYR A 317 0.00 -7.16 1.98
N THR A 318 -0.17 -6.01 1.35
CA THR A 318 0.90 -5.02 1.18
C THR A 318 1.42 -4.54 2.54
N GLU A 319 0.53 -4.23 3.48
CA GLU A 319 0.89 -3.80 4.83
C GLU A 319 1.59 -4.91 5.64
N LEU A 320 1.07 -6.12 5.59
CA LEU A 320 1.71 -7.26 6.25
C LEU A 320 3.13 -7.49 5.74
N ARG A 321 3.34 -7.46 4.43
CA ARG A 321 4.67 -7.58 3.83
C ARG A 321 5.61 -6.45 4.26
N ARG A 322 5.12 -5.22 4.29
CA ARG A 322 5.90 -4.07 4.74
C ARG A 322 6.36 -4.23 6.19
N LEU A 323 5.46 -4.63 7.07
CA LEU A 323 5.72 -4.71 8.51
C LEU A 323 6.57 -5.92 8.89
N THR A 324 6.44 -7.03 8.17
CA THR A 324 7.21 -8.26 8.41
C THR A 324 8.53 -8.29 7.63
N GLY A 325 8.67 -7.44 6.61
CA GLY A 325 9.77 -7.49 5.65
C GLY A 325 9.79 -8.84 4.91
N ASP A 326 10.95 -9.28 4.47
CA ASP A 326 11.13 -10.56 3.74
C ASP A 326 10.99 -11.82 4.62
N ARG A 327 10.53 -11.67 5.88
CA ARG A 327 10.32 -12.77 6.83
C ARG A 327 8.93 -13.39 6.77
N LEU A 328 8.06 -12.89 5.91
CA LEU A 328 6.73 -13.45 5.69
C LEU A 328 6.85 -14.63 4.73
N GLU A 329 6.51 -15.83 5.20
CA GLU A 329 6.45 -17.04 4.38
C GLU A 329 4.98 -17.33 4.05
N GLU A 330 4.67 -17.40 2.77
CA GLU A 330 3.33 -17.74 2.30
C GLU A 330 3.05 -19.24 2.52
N THR A 331 1.78 -19.54 2.76
CA THR A 331 1.29 -20.92 2.85
C THR A 331 0.52 -21.30 1.58
N ASP A 332 0.24 -22.57 1.42
CA ASP A 332 -0.59 -23.10 0.31
C ASP A 332 -2.04 -22.55 0.34
N ASP A 333 -2.46 -21.93 1.44
CA ASP A 333 -3.79 -21.37 1.65
C ASP A 333 -4.01 -19.99 1.00
N GLY A 334 -2.99 -19.42 0.37
CA GLY A 334 -3.09 -18.17 -0.39
C GLY A 334 -2.40 -16.97 0.27
N PRO A 335 -2.44 -15.79 -0.38
CA PRO A 335 -1.59 -14.66 -0.02
C PRO A 335 -1.87 -14.04 1.36
N LEU A 336 -3.08 -14.22 1.89
CA LEU A 336 -3.45 -13.72 3.22
C LEU A 336 -3.23 -14.71 4.36
N CYS A 337 -2.69 -15.90 4.07
CA CYS A 337 -2.36 -16.90 5.07
C CYS A 337 -0.87 -17.13 5.06
N CYS A 338 -0.15 -16.51 5.99
CA CYS A 338 1.29 -16.43 5.94
C CYS A 338 1.91 -16.87 7.26
N ARG A 339 3.03 -17.58 7.18
CA ARG A 339 3.84 -17.90 8.36
C ARG A 339 4.79 -16.73 8.66
N TRP A 340 4.80 -16.33 9.92
CA TRP A 340 5.71 -15.31 10.42
C TRP A 340 6.25 -15.72 11.78
N GLN A 341 7.56 -15.93 11.87
CA GLN A 341 8.19 -16.54 13.04
C GLN A 341 7.57 -17.92 13.36
N ASN A 342 7.13 -18.14 14.59
CA ASN A 342 6.48 -19.38 15.02
C ASN A 342 4.94 -19.30 14.98
N CYS A 343 4.40 -18.28 14.29
CA CYS A 343 2.96 -18.02 14.24
C CYS A 343 2.46 -18.04 12.79
N LEU A 344 1.15 -18.23 12.64
CA LEU A 344 0.44 -18.05 11.40
C LEU A 344 -0.36 -16.74 11.47
N LEU A 345 -0.21 -15.89 10.46
CA LEU A 345 -1.05 -14.72 10.22
C LEU A 345 -2.10 -15.08 9.19
N ASP A 346 -3.37 -15.04 9.57
CA ASP A 346 -4.50 -15.32 8.67
C ASP A 346 -5.42 -14.10 8.59
N GLY A 347 -5.39 -13.41 7.44
CA GLY A 347 -6.18 -12.21 7.15
C GLY A 347 -7.52 -12.47 6.45
N ARG A 348 -7.93 -13.73 6.28
CA ARG A 348 -9.15 -14.10 5.56
C ARG A 348 -10.41 -13.81 6.38
N GLY A 349 -11.52 -13.54 5.68
CA GLY A 349 -12.83 -13.37 6.31
C GLY A 349 -12.97 -12.11 7.16
N GLY A 350 -12.33 -11.00 6.76
CA GLY A 350 -12.50 -9.70 7.38
C GLY A 350 -11.79 -9.50 8.72
N LYS A 351 -10.98 -10.48 9.16
CA LYS A 351 -10.23 -10.42 10.41
C LYS A 351 -8.80 -10.92 10.23
N LEU A 352 -7.84 -10.14 10.70
CA LEU A 352 -6.46 -10.56 10.86
C LEU A 352 -6.32 -11.34 12.17
N ARG A 353 -5.95 -12.61 12.07
CA ARG A 353 -5.75 -13.51 13.20
C ARG A 353 -4.29 -13.86 13.34
N LEU A 354 -3.78 -13.82 14.55
CA LEU A 354 -2.51 -14.42 14.92
C LEU A 354 -2.79 -15.78 15.55
N ILE A 355 -2.26 -16.82 14.97
CA ILE A 355 -2.47 -18.21 15.41
C ILE A 355 -1.11 -18.77 15.82
N ARG A 356 -1.02 -19.27 17.08
CA ARG A 356 0.15 -19.94 17.63
C ARG A 356 -0.28 -21.27 18.24
N ASP A 357 0.43 -22.34 17.90
CA ASP A 357 0.14 -23.71 18.35
C ASP A 357 -1.33 -24.12 18.09
N GLY A 358 -1.89 -23.69 16.94
CA GLY A 358 -3.28 -23.97 16.55
C GLY A 358 -4.33 -23.15 17.31
N LYS A 359 -3.95 -22.22 18.18
CA LYS A 359 -4.88 -21.36 18.93
C LYS A 359 -4.80 -19.92 18.45
N ILE A 360 -5.95 -19.26 18.32
CA ILE A 360 -6.01 -17.83 18.04
C ILE A 360 -5.60 -17.07 19.31
N VAL A 361 -4.45 -16.38 19.25
CA VAL A 361 -3.94 -15.56 20.35
C VAL A 361 -4.29 -14.08 20.22
N LEU A 362 -4.63 -13.66 18.98
CA LEU A 362 -5.13 -12.31 18.68
C LEU A 362 -6.05 -12.38 17.47
N ALA A 363 -7.13 -11.61 17.49
CA ALA A 363 -7.98 -11.37 16.33
C ALA A 363 -8.35 -9.88 16.28
N VAL A 364 -8.13 -9.24 15.15
CA VAL A 364 -8.40 -7.81 14.93
C VAL A 364 -9.16 -7.67 13.61
N ASP A 365 -10.13 -6.79 13.53
CA ASP A 365 -10.80 -6.51 12.27
C ASP A 365 -9.82 -5.90 11.27
N ASN A 366 -9.88 -6.32 10.00
CA ASN A 366 -8.99 -5.82 8.96
C ASN A 366 -9.06 -4.30 8.82
N GLU A 367 -10.24 -3.71 8.94
CA GLU A 367 -10.43 -2.27 8.91
C GLU A 367 -9.65 -1.56 10.04
N LYS A 368 -9.68 -2.11 11.26
CA LYS A 368 -8.91 -1.57 12.39
C LYS A 368 -7.40 -1.69 12.17
N PHE A 369 -6.96 -2.81 11.57
CA PHE A 369 -5.57 -2.98 11.20
C PHE A 369 -5.15 -1.97 10.13
N LEU A 370 -5.95 -1.79 9.08
CA LEU A 370 -5.64 -0.87 7.98
C LEU A 370 -5.64 0.61 8.41
N ARG A 371 -6.43 0.97 9.43
CA ARG A 371 -6.40 2.33 10.01
C ARG A 371 -5.14 2.60 10.83
N HIS A 372 -4.63 1.59 11.56
CA HIS A 372 -3.50 1.73 12.48
C HIS A 372 -2.54 0.53 12.37
N PRO A 373 -1.96 0.27 11.20
CA PRO A 373 -1.21 -0.96 10.94
C PRO A 373 -0.01 -1.14 11.88
N GLY A 374 0.75 -0.10 12.13
CA GLY A 374 1.90 -0.16 13.02
C GLY A 374 1.53 -0.45 14.48
N ARG A 375 0.44 0.15 14.99
CA ARG A 375 -0.04 -0.09 16.35
C ARG A 375 -0.50 -1.53 16.54
N VAL A 376 -1.34 -2.01 15.64
CA VAL A 376 -1.85 -3.39 15.69
C VAL A 376 -0.72 -4.39 15.50
N PHE A 377 0.22 -4.10 14.61
CA PHE A 377 1.36 -4.97 14.39
C PHE A 377 2.30 -5.06 15.61
N ARG A 378 2.43 -4.02 16.41
CA ARG A 378 3.13 -4.13 17.71
C ARG A 378 2.42 -5.10 18.64
N GLU A 379 1.09 -5.04 18.77
CA GLU A 379 0.34 -6.02 19.56
C GLU A 379 0.55 -7.45 19.03
N ILE A 380 0.57 -7.63 17.70
CA ILE A 380 0.88 -8.91 17.05
C ILE A 380 2.27 -9.38 17.46
N ARG A 381 3.29 -8.53 17.32
CA ARG A 381 4.68 -8.83 17.63
C ARG A 381 4.89 -9.19 19.09
N ASP A 382 4.27 -8.45 20.01
CA ASP A 382 4.42 -8.68 21.44
C ASP A 382 3.76 -9.98 21.88
N ARG A 383 2.71 -10.44 21.19
CA ARG A 383 2.06 -11.74 21.41
C ARG A 383 2.68 -12.91 20.64
N ALA A 384 3.46 -12.63 19.62
CA ALA A 384 4.19 -13.64 18.86
C ALA A 384 5.47 -14.09 19.57
N ARG A 385 6.00 -13.27 20.49
CA ARG A 385 7.14 -13.59 21.37
C ARG A 385 6.70 -14.51 22.51
#